data_2debe95aa80646ae6506164e2a554f6f
#
_entry.id   2debe95aa80646ae6506164e2a554f6f
#
_cell.length_a   1.000
_cell.length_b   1.000
_cell.length_c   1.000
_cell.angle_alpha   90.00
_cell.angle_beta   90.00
_cell.angle_gamma   90.00
#
_symmetry.space_group_name_H-M   'P 1'
#
loop_
_entity.id
_entity.type
_entity.pdbx_description
1 polymer ?
#
loop_
_entity_poly.entity_id
_entity_poly.type
_entity_poly.pdbx_seq_one_letter_code
_entity_poly.pdbx_strand_id
1 'polypeptide(L)'
;MYLKVGLVIESNLSKIKTLVGCNMELSEATIQLLKNFASINSNIVIKQGNVLKTISEAKNVLASGVMLEDMPRDFGIYDLNQFLNVLGLVDVPRLKFEDNFVTIGDSTGRTTIQYFYSDMDMLTSPSKDIAMPSVDVKFLLDNETLNKIKRAASALDHTALAISNSNGVVRLSVVDPENTTSNTFSIDVDGEIPNEDFNLIVNISNLKMLPG
;
A
#
# COMPACT_ATOMS: atom_id res chain seq x y z
N MET A 1 -7.31 -15.71 -4.86
CA MET A 1 -7.90 -14.48 -5.41
C MET A 1 -6.92 -13.34 -5.13
N TYR A 2 -6.42 -12.69 -6.17
CA TYR A 2 -5.47 -11.60 -6.01
C TYR A 2 -6.22 -10.27 -6.13
N LEU A 3 -6.14 -9.43 -5.09
CA LEU A 3 -6.67 -8.08 -5.13
C LEU A 3 -5.54 -7.14 -5.58
N LYS A 4 -5.64 -6.55 -6.78
CA LYS A 4 -4.73 -5.50 -7.24
C LYS A 4 -5.40 -4.16 -7.01
N VAL A 5 -4.91 -3.40 -6.04
CA VAL A 5 -5.29 -2.00 -5.85
C VAL A 5 -4.29 -1.15 -6.61
N GLY A 6 -4.70 -0.57 -7.72
CA GLY A 6 -3.90 0.39 -8.48
C GLY A 6 -4.31 1.81 -8.12
N LEU A 7 -3.45 2.54 -7.42
CA LEU A 7 -3.60 3.98 -7.23
C LEU A 7 -2.83 4.69 -8.33
N VAL A 8 -3.52 5.36 -9.25
CA VAL A 8 -2.90 6.27 -10.22
C VAL A 8 -3.06 7.68 -9.67
N ILE A 9 -1.97 8.25 -9.18
CA ILE A 9 -1.92 9.68 -8.87
C ILE A 9 -1.34 10.38 -10.11
N GLU A 10 -2.19 11.02 -10.91
CA GLU A 10 -1.72 11.92 -11.96
C GLU A 10 -1.29 13.24 -11.30
N SER A 11 0.00 13.39 -11.07
CA SER A 11 0.58 14.68 -10.74
C SER A 11 1.47 15.15 -11.88
N ASN A 12 1.13 16.29 -12.48
CA ASN A 12 2.01 17.04 -13.37
C ASN A 12 3.23 17.51 -12.59
N LEU A 13 4.34 16.79 -12.68
CA LEU A 13 5.61 17.22 -12.08
C LEU A 13 6.69 17.36 -13.15
N SER A 14 7.24 18.58 -13.19
CA SER A 14 8.48 18.89 -13.88
C SER A 14 9.63 18.01 -13.34
N LYS A 15 10.34 17.35 -14.26
CA LYS A 15 11.50 16.49 -13.98
C LYS A 15 12.56 17.24 -13.18
N ILE A 16 12.72 16.89 -11.91
CA ILE A 16 13.91 17.20 -11.13
C ILE A 16 14.94 16.13 -11.46
N LYS A 17 16.02 16.54 -12.15
CA LYS A 17 17.17 15.67 -12.43
C LYS A 17 17.87 15.31 -11.12
N THR A 18 17.89 14.03 -10.78
CA THR A 18 18.67 13.51 -9.64
C THR A 18 20.16 13.61 -9.95
N LEU A 19 20.87 14.43 -9.19
CA LEU A 19 22.33 14.49 -9.16
C LEU A 19 22.83 13.43 -8.16
N VAL A 20 23.73 12.57 -8.61
CA VAL A 20 24.46 11.60 -7.78
C VAL A 20 25.20 12.37 -6.68
N GLY A 21 24.90 12.08 -5.41
CA GLY A 21 25.50 12.75 -4.24
C GLY A 21 24.60 13.78 -3.54
N CYS A 22 23.39 14.03 -4.02
CA CYS A 22 22.44 14.94 -3.36
C CYS A 22 21.72 14.29 -2.18
N ASN A 23 21.59 15.05 -1.10
CA ASN A 23 20.67 14.72 -0.02
C ASN A 23 19.25 14.72 -0.57
N MET A 24 18.56 13.58 -0.44
CA MET A 24 17.17 13.43 -0.84
C MET A 24 16.26 13.66 0.36
N GLU A 25 15.20 14.40 0.19
CA GLU A 25 14.10 14.50 1.16
C GLU A 25 12.92 13.69 0.62
N LEU A 26 12.30 12.88 1.48
CA LEU A 26 11.09 12.14 1.10
C LEU A 26 9.87 13.01 1.33
N SER A 27 8.99 13.05 0.34
CA SER A 27 7.69 13.70 0.46
C SER A 27 6.79 12.99 1.47
N GLU A 28 5.85 13.72 2.04
CA GLU A 28 4.82 13.13 2.92
C GLU A 28 4.05 12.01 2.20
N ALA A 29 3.76 12.18 0.91
CA ALA A 29 3.10 11.15 0.10
C ALA A 29 3.92 9.85 0.04
N THR A 30 5.23 9.93 -0.16
CA THR A 30 6.12 8.75 -0.15
C THR A 30 6.20 8.12 1.24
N ILE A 31 6.24 8.92 2.31
CA ILE A 31 6.21 8.42 3.69
C ILE A 31 4.89 7.69 3.97
N GLN A 32 3.74 8.22 3.54
CA GLN A 32 2.45 7.56 3.70
C GLN A 32 2.37 6.25 2.89
N LEU A 33 2.92 6.23 1.68
CA LEU A 33 3.03 5.01 0.88
C LEU A 33 3.86 3.93 1.60
N LEU A 34 5.02 4.30 2.15
CA LEU A 34 5.86 3.39 2.93
C LEU A 34 5.15 2.89 4.19
N LYS A 35 4.42 3.76 4.93
CA LYS A 35 3.59 3.36 6.08
C LYS A 35 2.50 2.36 5.69
N ASN A 36 1.84 2.58 4.55
CA ASN A 36 0.86 1.63 4.04
C ASN A 36 1.51 0.28 3.72
N PHE A 37 2.66 0.30 3.02
CA PHE A 37 3.38 -0.93 2.67
C PHE A 37 3.89 -1.68 3.89
N ALA A 38 4.33 -0.97 4.95
CA ALA A 38 4.67 -1.56 6.24
C ALA A 38 3.49 -2.32 6.89
N SER A 39 2.24 -1.91 6.60
CA SER A 39 1.05 -2.64 7.05
C SER A 39 0.78 -3.93 6.27
N ILE A 40 1.39 -4.09 5.08
CA ILE A 40 1.25 -5.27 4.22
C ILE A 40 2.38 -6.25 4.49
N ASN A 41 3.61 -5.75 4.53
CA ASN A 41 4.81 -6.53 4.80
C ASN A 41 5.81 -5.71 5.63
N SER A 42 6.40 -6.33 6.64
CA SER A 42 7.40 -5.68 7.50
C SER A 42 8.71 -5.39 6.76
N ASN A 43 9.02 -6.09 5.68
CA ASN A 43 10.22 -5.88 4.88
C ASN A 43 9.89 -5.40 3.47
N ILE A 44 10.87 -4.75 2.81
CA ILE A 44 10.70 -4.25 1.45
C ILE A 44 12.03 -4.24 0.69
N VAL A 45 11.96 -4.57 -0.59
CA VAL A 45 13.03 -4.31 -1.56
C VAL A 45 12.63 -3.08 -2.38
N ILE A 46 13.42 -2.03 -2.27
CA ILE A 46 13.25 -0.80 -3.04
C ILE A 46 14.18 -0.87 -4.24
N LYS A 47 13.62 -0.72 -5.43
CA LYS A 47 14.37 -0.71 -6.69
C LYS A 47 14.68 0.72 -7.11
N GLN A 48 15.75 0.88 -7.89
CA GLN A 48 16.08 2.16 -8.53
C GLN A 48 14.87 2.68 -9.33
N GLY A 49 14.60 3.99 -9.23
CA GLY A 49 13.44 4.64 -9.82
C GLY A 49 12.38 4.97 -8.80
N ASN A 50 11.15 5.18 -9.23
CA ASN A 50 10.08 5.70 -8.38
C ASN A 50 8.92 4.73 -8.13
N VAL A 51 9.04 3.48 -8.57
CA VAL A 51 7.98 2.47 -8.38
C VAL A 51 8.29 1.59 -7.18
N LEU A 52 7.45 1.66 -6.17
CA LEU A 52 7.46 0.73 -5.04
C LEU A 52 6.52 -0.45 -5.30
N LYS A 53 6.96 -1.64 -4.88
CA LYS A 53 6.13 -2.86 -4.90
C LYS A 53 6.36 -3.63 -3.62
N THR A 54 5.27 -4.21 -3.09
CA THR A 54 5.34 -5.12 -1.96
C THR A 54 4.35 -6.27 -2.12
N ILE A 55 4.62 -7.36 -1.44
CA ILE A 55 3.73 -8.53 -1.37
C ILE A 55 3.69 -9.01 0.06
N SER A 56 2.51 -9.35 0.56
CA SER A 56 2.36 -9.92 1.90
C SER A 56 3.09 -11.27 2.03
N GLU A 57 3.49 -11.63 3.23
CA GLU A 57 4.15 -12.93 3.50
C GLU A 57 3.30 -14.11 3.03
N ALA A 58 1.98 -14.05 3.22
CA ALA A 58 1.03 -15.06 2.73
C ALA A 58 0.81 -15.00 1.20
N LYS A 59 1.42 -14.04 0.49
CA LYS A 59 1.33 -13.82 -0.96
C LYS A 59 -0.09 -13.64 -1.48
N ASN A 60 -1.02 -13.17 -0.65
CA ASN A 60 -2.41 -12.91 -1.00
C ASN A 60 -2.72 -11.42 -1.24
N VAL A 61 -1.82 -10.52 -0.86
CA VAL A 61 -1.91 -9.08 -1.12
C VAL A 61 -0.66 -8.62 -1.88
N LEU A 62 -0.85 -8.06 -3.06
CA LEU A 62 0.19 -7.40 -3.85
C LEU A 62 -0.16 -5.92 -3.96
N ALA A 63 0.78 -5.05 -3.64
CA ALA A 63 0.61 -3.62 -3.78
C ALA A 63 1.73 -3.00 -4.61
N SER A 64 1.36 -1.98 -5.40
CA SER A 64 2.29 -1.16 -6.17
C SER A 64 1.90 0.30 -6.01
N GLY A 65 2.89 1.18 -5.90
CA GLY A 65 2.69 2.62 -5.80
C GLY A 65 3.82 3.38 -6.46
N VAL A 66 3.57 4.64 -6.78
CA VAL A 66 4.56 5.54 -7.40
C VAL A 66 4.95 6.60 -6.38
N MET A 67 6.25 6.71 -6.12
CA MET A 67 6.83 7.76 -5.29
C MET A 67 6.99 9.06 -6.11
N LEU A 68 7.09 10.16 -5.42
CA LEU A 68 7.46 11.44 -6.05
C LEU A 68 8.96 11.50 -6.35
N GLU A 69 9.78 10.80 -5.58
CA GLU A 69 11.23 10.76 -5.67
C GLU A 69 11.70 9.54 -6.47
N ASP A 70 12.80 9.71 -7.22
CA ASP A 70 13.50 8.61 -7.88
C ASP A 70 14.58 8.06 -6.95
N MET A 71 14.44 6.81 -6.49
CA MET A 71 15.46 6.15 -5.70
C MET A 71 16.73 5.93 -6.53
N PRO A 72 17.92 6.28 -6.01
CA PRO A 72 19.14 6.27 -6.80
C PRO A 72 19.72 4.86 -7.04
N ARG A 73 19.27 3.88 -6.28
CA ARG A 73 19.79 2.51 -6.30
C ARG A 73 18.81 1.50 -5.72
N ASP A 74 19.11 0.21 -5.95
CA ASP A 74 18.45 -0.90 -5.29
C ASP A 74 18.95 -1.07 -3.86
N PHE A 75 18.06 -1.33 -2.90
CA PHE A 75 18.40 -1.67 -1.51
C PHE A 75 17.25 -2.37 -0.79
N GLY A 76 17.59 -3.12 0.25
CA GLY A 76 16.66 -3.85 1.09
C GLY A 76 16.50 -3.23 2.47
N ILE A 77 15.26 -3.21 2.98
CA ILE A 77 14.94 -2.84 4.36
C ILE A 77 14.25 -4.03 5.01
N TYR A 78 14.85 -4.56 6.09
CA TYR A 78 14.31 -5.72 6.82
C TYR A 78 13.10 -5.34 7.68
N ASP A 79 13.17 -4.22 8.39
CA ASP A 79 12.08 -3.70 9.22
C ASP A 79 11.71 -2.29 8.79
N LEU A 80 10.67 -2.20 7.96
CA LEU A 80 10.18 -0.94 7.41
C LEU A 80 9.58 -0.03 8.50
N ASN A 81 9.00 -0.59 9.55
CA ASN A 81 8.50 0.19 10.69
C ASN A 81 9.66 0.83 11.45
N GLN A 82 10.75 0.07 11.69
CA GLN A 82 11.95 0.61 12.31
C GLN A 82 12.55 1.74 11.46
N PHE A 83 12.65 1.55 10.14
CA PHE A 83 13.13 2.58 9.22
C PHE A 83 12.29 3.87 9.28
N LEU A 84 10.97 3.73 9.25
CA LEU A 84 10.04 4.86 9.38
C LEU A 84 10.17 5.58 10.73
N ASN A 85 10.34 4.82 11.82
CA ASN A 85 10.59 5.39 13.14
C ASN A 85 11.91 6.16 13.19
N VAL A 86 12.96 5.62 12.57
CA VAL A 86 14.27 6.29 12.46
C VAL A 86 14.17 7.59 11.66
N LEU A 87 13.42 7.61 10.55
CA LEU A 87 13.12 8.84 9.80
C LEU A 87 12.42 9.89 10.69
N GLY A 88 11.51 9.44 11.55
CA GLY A 88 10.77 10.32 12.49
C GLY A 88 11.59 10.90 13.63
N LEU A 89 12.85 10.48 13.83
CA LEU A 89 13.75 11.09 14.81
C LEU A 89 14.35 12.44 14.35
N VAL A 90 14.18 12.75 13.07
CA VAL A 90 14.72 13.98 12.44
C VAL A 90 13.56 14.75 11.83
N ASP A 91 13.41 16.04 12.16
CA ASP A 91 12.27 16.87 11.72
C ASP A 91 12.14 16.96 10.19
N VAL A 92 13.26 17.12 9.47
CA VAL A 92 13.32 17.13 8.00
C VAL A 92 14.46 16.21 7.59
N PRO A 93 14.20 14.88 7.51
CA PRO A 93 15.27 13.92 7.24
C PRO A 93 15.81 14.05 5.82
N ARG A 94 17.13 14.20 5.71
CA ARG A 94 17.86 14.15 4.46
C ARG A 94 18.59 12.85 4.35
N LEU A 95 18.33 12.14 3.25
CA LEU A 95 18.87 10.82 2.97
C LEU A 95 20.03 10.94 1.99
N LYS A 96 21.18 10.37 2.37
CA LYS A 96 22.33 10.21 1.49
C LYS A 96 22.61 8.71 1.35
N PHE A 97 22.48 8.19 0.14
CA PHE A 97 22.60 6.77 -0.15
C PHE A 97 24.08 6.41 -0.41
N GLU A 98 24.60 5.51 0.42
CA GLU A 98 25.94 4.95 0.35
C GLU A 98 25.85 3.47 -0.14
N ASP A 99 27.00 2.80 -0.25
CA ASP A 99 27.00 1.44 -0.79
C ASP A 99 26.27 0.40 0.08
N ASN A 100 26.41 0.49 1.41
CA ASN A 100 25.88 -0.50 2.34
C ASN A 100 24.85 0.05 3.33
N PHE A 101 24.62 1.38 3.33
CA PHE A 101 23.72 2.05 4.24
C PHE A 101 23.21 3.36 3.65
N VAL A 102 22.14 3.88 4.23
CA VAL A 102 21.69 5.25 4.02
C VAL A 102 22.01 6.08 5.26
N THR A 103 22.64 7.23 5.04
CA THR A 103 22.85 8.24 6.07
C THR A 103 21.60 9.12 6.14
N ILE A 104 21.00 9.21 7.31
CA ILE A 104 19.82 10.04 7.59
C ILE A 104 20.28 11.15 8.54
N GLY A 105 20.14 12.39 8.15
CA GLY A 105 20.59 13.54 8.93
C GLY A 105 19.68 14.75 8.81
N ASP A 106 19.91 15.73 9.64
CA ASP A 106 19.24 17.03 9.58
C ASP A 106 19.96 18.01 8.63
N SER A 107 19.34 19.14 8.37
CA SER A 107 19.94 20.22 7.55
C SER A 107 21.16 20.88 8.21
N THR A 108 21.33 20.70 9.52
CA THR A 108 22.44 21.31 10.29
C THR A 108 23.68 20.42 10.35
N GLY A 109 23.54 19.13 10.00
CA GLY A 109 24.61 18.14 10.10
C GLY A 109 24.95 17.72 11.54
N ARG A 110 24.13 18.11 12.52
CA ARG A 110 24.35 17.78 13.95
C ARG A 110 23.82 16.39 14.29
N THR A 111 22.78 15.94 13.57
CA THR A 111 22.19 14.62 13.73
C THR A 111 22.57 13.77 12.55
N THR A 112 23.11 12.58 12.81
CA THR A 112 23.47 11.61 11.77
C THR A 112 23.14 10.22 12.26
N ILE A 113 22.36 9.47 11.46
CA ILE A 113 22.00 8.08 11.69
C ILE A 113 22.44 7.29 10.47
N GLN A 114 23.13 6.17 10.68
CA GLN A 114 23.44 5.20 9.62
C GLN A 114 22.46 4.04 9.73
N TYR A 115 21.66 3.85 8.67
CA TYR A 115 20.75 2.73 8.56
C TYR A 115 21.28 1.76 7.51
N PHE A 116 21.73 0.58 7.94
CA PHE A 116 22.32 -0.44 7.08
C PHE A 116 21.25 -1.17 6.27
N TYR A 117 21.56 -1.44 5.02
CA TYR A 117 20.71 -2.23 4.15
C TYR A 117 20.75 -3.70 4.54
N SER A 118 19.65 -4.38 4.26
CA SER A 118 19.56 -5.83 4.38
C SER A 118 19.83 -6.51 3.03
N ASP A 119 20.27 -7.74 3.07
CA ASP A 119 20.42 -8.57 1.89
C ASP A 119 19.04 -8.74 1.23
N MET A 120 18.94 -8.33 -0.03
CA MET A 120 17.67 -8.35 -0.77
C MET A 120 17.18 -9.77 -1.05
N ASP A 121 18.06 -10.75 -1.13
CA ASP A 121 17.71 -12.15 -1.39
C ASP A 121 17.01 -12.80 -0.19
N MET A 122 17.17 -12.22 1.01
CA MET A 122 16.50 -12.65 2.23
C MET A 122 15.12 -12.01 2.42
N LEU A 123 14.75 -11.04 1.58
CA LEU A 123 13.51 -10.28 1.72
C LEU A 123 12.42 -10.78 0.79
N THR A 124 11.18 -10.67 1.25
CA THR A 124 10.02 -11.03 0.42
C THR A 124 9.68 -9.89 -0.54
N SER A 125 9.89 -10.12 -1.83
CA SER A 125 9.56 -9.16 -2.87
C SER A 125 8.77 -9.80 -4.01
N PRO A 126 7.93 -9.03 -4.75
CA PRO A 126 7.25 -9.55 -5.92
C PRO A 126 8.25 -9.91 -7.02
N SER A 127 8.29 -11.19 -7.42
CA SER A 127 9.21 -11.67 -8.46
C SER A 127 8.72 -11.37 -9.88
N LYS A 128 7.43 -11.12 -10.05
CA LYS A 128 6.79 -10.86 -11.36
C LYS A 128 5.69 -9.82 -11.21
N ASP A 129 5.46 -9.07 -12.28
CA ASP A 129 4.26 -8.25 -12.41
C ASP A 129 3.06 -9.14 -12.68
N ILE A 130 2.01 -8.98 -11.86
CA ILE A 130 0.75 -9.67 -12.09
C ILE A 130 -0.12 -8.73 -12.93
N ALA A 131 -0.39 -9.11 -14.17
CA ALA A 131 -1.41 -8.48 -14.99
C ALA A 131 -2.75 -9.14 -14.65
N MET A 132 -3.78 -8.33 -14.42
CA MET A 132 -5.15 -8.86 -14.34
C MET A 132 -5.63 -9.17 -15.75
N PRO A 133 -6.02 -10.42 -16.05
CA PRO A 133 -6.46 -10.79 -17.39
C PRO A 133 -7.83 -10.17 -17.75
N SER A 134 -8.70 -9.98 -16.76
CA SER A 134 -10.01 -9.36 -16.88
C SER A 134 -10.38 -8.65 -15.57
N VAL A 135 -11.32 -7.72 -15.66
CA VAL A 135 -11.92 -7.06 -14.50
C VAL A 135 -13.36 -7.52 -14.40
N ASP A 136 -13.69 -8.25 -13.33
CA ASP A 136 -15.04 -8.78 -13.12
C ASP A 136 -15.98 -7.70 -12.58
N VAL A 137 -15.49 -6.81 -11.72
CA VAL A 137 -16.24 -5.68 -11.18
C VAL A 137 -15.30 -4.51 -10.93
N LYS A 138 -15.77 -3.30 -11.18
CA LYS A 138 -15.04 -2.05 -10.92
C LYS A 138 -15.95 -1.09 -10.17
N PHE A 139 -15.50 -0.56 -9.07
CA PHE A 139 -16.27 0.39 -8.25
C PHE A 139 -15.36 1.39 -7.56
N LEU A 140 -15.92 2.53 -7.20
CA LEU A 140 -15.24 3.56 -6.43
C LEU A 140 -15.42 3.29 -4.94
N LEU A 141 -14.33 3.26 -4.19
CA LEU A 141 -14.33 3.10 -2.75
C LEU A 141 -13.57 4.27 -2.12
N ASP A 142 -14.32 5.23 -1.61
CA ASP A 142 -13.75 6.36 -0.89
C ASP A 142 -13.36 5.99 0.56
N ASN A 143 -12.61 6.88 1.20
CA ASN A 143 -12.13 6.68 2.57
C ASN A 143 -13.24 6.59 3.60
N GLU A 144 -14.28 7.37 3.43
CA GLU A 144 -15.41 7.39 4.37
C GLU A 144 -16.12 6.03 4.35
N THR A 145 -16.39 5.50 3.15
CA THR A 145 -17.00 4.19 2.93
C THR A 145 -16.13 3.05 3.44
N LEU A 146 -14.82 3.08 3.14
CA LEU A 146 -13.87 2.08 3.64
C LEU A 146 -13.82 2.08 5.19
N ASN A 147 -13.81 3.26 5.81
CA ASN A 147 -13.82 3.37 7.26
C ASN A 147 -15.15 2.92 7.88
N LYS A 148 -16.28 3.16 7.21
CA LYS A 148 -17.61 2.62 7.63
C LYS A 148 -17.60 1.10 7.60
N ILE A 149 -17.09 0.48 6.52
CA ILE A 149 -16.95 -0.97 6.40
C ILE A 149 -16.08 -1.53 7.53
N LYS A 150 -14.90 -0.96 7.77
CA LYS A 150 -13.99 -1.42 8.84
C LYS A 150 -14.61 -1.29 10.24
N ARG A 151 -15.33 -0.20 10.51
CA ARG A 151 -16.05 -0.02 11.78
C ARG A 151 -17.21 -1.00 11.94
N ALA A 152 -17.99 -1.23 10.88
CA ALA A 152 -19.08 -2.21 10.89
C ALA A 152 -18.55 -3.63 11.12
N ALA A 153 -17.45 -4.00 10.46
CA ALA A 153 -16.77 -5.28 10.65
C ALA A 153 -16.35 -5.50 12.11
N SER A 154 -15.76 -4.49 12.72
CA SER A 154 -15.38 -4.55 14.14
C SER A 154 -16.60 -4.61 15.08
N ALA A 155 -17.67 -3.88 14.78
CA ALA A 155 -18.88 -3.83 15.60
C ALA A 155 -19.69 -5.13 15.54
N LEU A 156 -19.66 -5.83 14.38
CA LEU A 156 -20.37 -7.09 14.15
C LEU A 156 -19.50 -8.33 14.41
N ASP A 157 -18.21 -8.14 14.70
CA ASP A 157 -17.20 -9.20 14.81
C ASP A 157 -17.12 -10.08 13.56
N HIS A 158 -17.15 -9.42 12.38
CA HIS A 158 -17.09 -10.11 11.07
C HIS A 158 -15.81 -9.75 10.34
N THR A 159 -15.28 -10.71 9.58
CA THR A 159 -14.03 -10.53 8.82
C THR A 159 -14.23 -10.54 7.31
N ALA A 160 -15.43 -10.84 6.84
CA ALA A 160 -15.71 -10.98 5.42
C ALA A 160 -16.52 -9.79 4.88
N LEU A 161 -16.13 -9.35 3.68
CA LEU A 161 -16.86 -8.42 2.84
C LEU A 161 -17.35 -9.14 1.60
N ALA A 162 -18.65 -9.20 1.41
CA ALA A 162 -19.29 -9.64 0.18
C ALA A 162 -19.45 -8.44 -0.77
N ILE A 163 -19.08 -8.63 -2.02
CA ILE A 163 -19.24 -7.67 -3.11
C ILE A 163 -20.21 -8.29 -4.10
N SER A 164 -21.37 -7.70 -4.30
CA SER A 164 -22.44 -8.29 -5.10
C SER A 164 -23.14 -7.25 -5.98
N ASN A 165 -23.86 -7.74 -6.99
CA ASN A 165 -24.81 -6.95 -7.74
C ASN A 165 -26.14 -6.88 -6.95
N SER A 166 -26.66 -5.71 -6.71
CA SER A 166 -27.97 -5.49 -6.12
C SER A 166 -28.77 -4.48 -6.95
N ASN A 167 -29.67 -4.97 -7.79
CA ASN A 167 -30.54 -4.13 -8.65
C ASN A 167 -29.76 -3.13 -9.51
N GLY A 168 -28.60 -3.52 -10.06
CA GLY A 168 -27.82 -2.66 -10.95
C GLY A 168 -26.85 -1.72 -10.22
N VAL A 169 -26.62 -1.91 -8.92
CA VAL A 169 -25.60 -1.20 -8.14
C VAL A 169 -24.64 -2.18 -7.47
N VAL A 170 -23.41 -1.77 -7.24
CA VAL A 170 -22.44 -2.57 -6.47
C VAL A 170 -22.79 -2.44 -4.99
N ARG A 171 -23.11 -3.57 -4.36
CA ARG A 171 -23.36 -3.64 -2.92
C ARG A 171 -22.19 -4.25 -2.20
N LEU A 172 -21.73 -3.55 -1.17
CA LEU A 172 -20.69 -4.01 -0.25
C LEU A 172 -21.35 -4.39 1.08
N SER A 173 -21.22 -5.66 1.48
CA SER A 173 -21.88 -6.17 2.70
C SER A 173 -20.85 -6.83 3.63
N VAL A 174 -20.80 -6.36 4.86
CA VAL A 174 -20.07 -7.03 5.95
C VAL A 174 -20.94 -8.18 6.43
N VAL A 175 -20.43 -9.39 6.32
CA VAL A 175 -21.20 -10.62 6.54
C VAL A 175 -20.38 -11.67 7.29
N ASP A 176 -21.09 -12.64 7.89
CA ASP A 176 -20.52 -13.90 8.29
C ASP A 176 -20.90 -14.95 7.23
N PRO A 177 -19.94 -15.44 6.41
CA PRO A 177 -20.24 -16.38 5.35
C PRO A 177 -20.68 -17.76 5.86
N GLU A 178 -20.41 -18.10 7.13
CA GLU A 178 -20.77 -19.38 7.75
C GLU A 178 -22.14 -19.32 8.45
N ASN A 179 -22.65 -18.12 8.74
CA ASN A 179 -23.92 -17.93 9.44
C ASN A 179 -24.81 -16.90 8.74
N THR A 180 -25.72 -17.37 7.91
CA THR A 180 -26.66 -16.53 7.13
C THR A 180 -27.70 -15.80 7.98
N THR A 181 -27.82 -16.11 9.27
CA THR A 181 -28.74 -15.42 10.22
C THR A 181 -28.06 -14.37 11.06
N SER A 182 -26.74 -14.15 10.88
CA SER A 182 -25.99 -13.13 11.59
C SER A 182 -26.39 -11.71 11.13
N ASN A 183 -26.12 -10.73 12.00
CA ASN A 183 -26.32 -9.32 11.65
C ASN A 183 -25.41 -8.94 10.48
N THR A 184 -25.89 -8.09 9.59
CA THR A 184 -25.15 -7.62 8.43
C THR A 184 -25.16 -6.09 8.35
N PHE A 185 -24.13 -5.53 7.74
CA PHE A 185 -24.08 -4.13 7.34
C PHE A 185 -23.89 -4.07 5.84
N SER A 186 -24.68 -3.25 5.14
CA SER A 186 -24.54 -3.09 3.68
C SER A 186 -24.52 -1.63 3.29
N ILE A 187 -23.76 -1.32 2.25
CA ILE A 187 -23.69 0.01 1.64
C ILE A 187 -23.56 -0.16 0.12
N ASP A 188 -24.30 0.65 -0.63
CA ASP A 188 -24.24 0.68 -2.09
C ASP A 188 -23.22 1.72 -2.53
N VAL A 189 -22.45 1.40 -3.58
CA VAL A 189 -21.39 2.25 -4.14
C VAL A 189 -21.53 2.34 -5.66
N ASP A 190 -21.04 3.45 -6.23
CA ASP A 190 -20.99 3.62 -7.67
C ASP A 190 -19.96 2.69 -8.31
N GLY A 191 -20.34 2.03 -9.39
CA GLY A 191 -19.44 1.10 -10.08
C GLY A 191 -19.96 0.61 -11.43
N GLU A 192 -19.08 -0.05 -12.16
CA GLU A 192 -19.39 -0.74 -13.40
C GLU A 192 -19.71 -2.20 -13.10
N ILE A 193 -20.93 -2.62 -13.41
CA ILE A 193 -21.42 -3.95 -13.09
C ILE A 193 -21.43 -4.79 -14.36
N PRO A 194 -20.84 -6.00 -14.36
CA PRO A 194 -21.07 -6.94 -15.42
C PRO A 194 -22.55 -7.36 -15.46
N ASN A 195 -23.03 -7.77 -16.66
CA ASN A 195 -24.42 -8.16 -16.86
C ASN A 195 -24.84 -9.44 -16.12
N GLU A 196 -23.95 -10.07 -15.37
CA GLU A 196 -24.17 -11.31 -14.64
C GLU A 196 -24.27 -11.07 -13.14
N ASP A 197 -25.06 -11.89 -12.46
CA ASP A 197 -25.08 -11.91 -11.01
C ASP A 197 -23.75 -12.45 -10.48
N PHE A 198 -23.17 -11.74 -9.54
CA PHE A 198 -21.92 -12.14 -8.89
C PHE A 198 -22.00 -11.94 -7.38
N ASN A 199 -21.24 -12.73 -6.65
CA ASN A 199 -21.01 -12.58 -5.23
C ASN A 199 -19.56 -12.97 -4.91
N LEU A 200 -18.72 -11.94 -4.67
CA LEU A 200 -17.32 -12.12 -4.36
C LEU A 200 -17.10 -11.87 -2.87
N ILE A 201 -16.50 -12.83 -2.17
CA ILE A 201 -16.19 -12.68 -0.75
C ILE A 201 -14.70 -12.45 -0.59
N VAL A 202 -14.36 -11.34 0.09
CA VAL A 202 -12.97 -10.95 0.40
C VAL A 202 -12.80 -10.77 1.90
N ASN A 203 -11.62 -11.07 2.41
CA ASN A 203 -11.30 -10.76 3.80
C ASN A 203 -11.00 -9.26 3.94
N ILE A 204 -11.67 -8.60 4.89
CA ILE A 204 -11.55 -7.15 5.13
C ILE A 204 -10.11 -6.78 5.53
N SER A 205 -9.38 -7.67 6.19
CA SER A 205 -7.97 -7.45 6.55
C SER A 205 -7.05 -7.29 5.33
N ASN A 206 -7.48 -7.77 4.15
CA ASN A 206 -6.76 -7.62 2.89
C ASN A 206 -7.02 -6.26 2.20
N LEU A 207 -7.97 -5.47 2.69
CA LEU A 207 -8.24 -4.12 2.18
C LEU A 207 -7.20 -3.12 2.74
N LYS A 208 -5.95 -3.30 2.33
CA LYS A 208 -4.79 -2.49 2.68
C LYS A 208 -4.64 -1.33 1.69
N MET A 209 -5.67 -0.47 1.60
CA MET A 209 -5.68 0.66 0.67
C MET A 209 -5.23 1.93 1.37
N LEU A 210 -4.45 2.76 0.62
CA LEU A 210 -4.23 4.15 1.01
C LEU A 210 -5.53 4.93 0.84
N PRO A 211 -5.79 5.86 1.75
CA PRO A 211 -6.77 6.89 1.50
C PRO A 211 -6.35 7.69 0.26
N GLY A 212 -7.27 7.80 -0.71
CA GLY A 212 -7.13 8.67 -1.87
C GLY A 212 -7.40 10.13 -1.49
#